data_cac8332b43cfc479f1562ad284a90e91
#
_entry.id   cac8332b43cfc479f1562ad284a90e91
#
_cell.length_a   1.000
_cell.length_b   1.000
_cell.length_c   1.000
_cell.angle_alpha   90.00
_cell.angle_beta   90.00
_cell.angle_gamma   90.00
#
_symmetry.space_group_name_H-M   'P 1'
#
loop_
_entity.id
_entity.type
_entity.pdbx_description
1 polymer ?
#
loop_
_entity_poly.entity_id
_entity_poly.type
_entity_poly.pdbx_seq_one_letter_code
_entity_poly.pdbx_strand_id
1 'polypeptide(L)'
;MSANSQPIFDHLTPMIPAGKDMDAALAFYEQKLGFTARYKAEDMSMAILQRGSVEIILQNLDDPHTASQTSLRIQLTGVDALYSEYQAQAIPPFHQNVDGAGLGALKETPWGTKEFAVRDLAGVCIAFYERRS
;
A
#
# COMPACT_ATOMS: atom_id res chain seq x y z
N MET A 1 4.69 37.97 -15.91
CA MET A 1 5.26 36.76 -16.53
C MET A 1 6.48 36.34 -15.75
N SER A 2 6.60 35.14 -15.55
CA SER A 2 7.75 34.64 -14.82
C SER A 2 8.58 33.73 -15.72
N ALA A 3 9.71 34.26 -16.17
CA ALA A 3 10.69 33.42 -16.85
C ALA A 3 11.30 32.40 -15.95
N ASN A 4 11.07 32.55 -14.62
CA ASN A 4 11.63 31.67 -13.60
C ASN A 4 10.66 30.61 -13.10
N SER A 5 9.49 30.50 -13.76
CA SER A 5 8.54 29.47 -13.41
C SER A 5 9.11 28.11 -13.74
N GLN A 6 9.48 27.37 -12.69
CA GLN A 6 9.97 26.01 -12.81
C GLN A 6 8.85 25.06 -12.42
N PRO A 7 8.73 23.91 -13.11
CA PRO A 7 7.81 22.89 -12.65
C PRO A 7 8.19 22.46 -11.24
N ILE A 8 7.18 22.25 -10.40
CA ILE A 8 7.35 21.76 -9.05
C ILE A 8 6.69 20.40 -8.97
N PHE A 9 7.46 19.38 -8.65
CA PHE A 9 6.93 18.04 -8.48
C PHE A 9 6.35 17.92 -7.08
N ASP A 10 5.09 17.52 -6.95
CA ASP A 10 4.40 17.44 -5.65
C ASP A 10 4.28 16.02 -5.15
N HIS A 11 3.72 15.14 -5.96
CA HIS A 11 3.35 13.79 -5.54
C HIS A 11 3.59 12.80 -6.65
N LEU A 12 3.65 11.55 -6.23
CA LEU A 12 3.63 10.41 -7.12
C LEU A 12 2.53 9.49 -6.61
N THR A 13 1.60 9.11 -7.49
CA THR A 13 0.54 8.20 -7.13
C THR A 13 0.73 6.88 -7.88
N PRO A 14 1.05 5.79 -7.18
CA PRO A 14 1.19 4.50 -7.83
C PRO A 14 -0.17 3.94 -8.24
N MET A 15 -0.16 3.22 -9.36
CA MET A 15 -1.34 2.51 -9.86
C MET A 15 -1.02 1.03 -9.81
N ILE A 16 -1.81 0.27 -9.07
CA ILE A 16 -1.52 -1.15 -8.82
C ILE A 16 -2.72 -2.02 -9.16
N PRO A 17 -2.48 -3.27 -9.56
CA PRO A 17 -3.60 -4.18 -9.85
C PRO A 17 -4.32 -4.58 -8.57
N ALA A 18 -5.65 -4.59 -8.63
CA ALA A 18 -6.49 -5.00 -7.51
C ALA A 18 -6.59 -6.52 -7.39
N GLY A 19 -6.35 -7.25 -8.47
CA GLY A 19 -6.52 -8.67 -8.52
C GLY A 19 -7.88 -9.06 -9.09
N LYS A 20 -8.29 -10.28 -8.83
CA LYS A 20 -9.47 -10.86 -9.45
C LYS A 20 -10.80 -10.34 -8.88
N ASP A 21 -10.78 -9.68 -7.74
CA ASP A 21 -11.98 -9.23 -7.06
C ASP A 21 -11.76 -7.82 -6.53
N MET A 22 -12.26 -6.84 -7.28
CA MET A 22 -12.10 -5.42 -6.93
C MET A 22 -12.76 -5.08 -5.60
N ASP A 23 -13.94 -5.66 -5.31
CA ASP A 23 -14.63 -5.39 -4.06
C ASP A 23 -13.85 -5.93 -2.86
N ALA A 24 -13.28 -7.12 -2.99
CA ALA A 24 -12.44 -7.69 -1.94
C ALA A 24 -11.18 -6.85 -1.72
N ALA A 25 -10.56 -6.38 -2.79
CA ALA A 25 -9.38 -5.52 -2.70
C ALA A 25 -9.70 -4.20 -1.98
N LEU A 26 -10.80 -3.57 -2.34
CA LEU A 26 -11.26 -2.34 -1.67
C LEU A 26 -11.50 -2.58 -0.19
N ALA A 27 -12.19 -3.67 0.15
CA ALA A 27 -12.47 -4.01 1.55
C ALA A 27 -11.18 -4.22 2.33
N PHE A 28 -10.19 -4.87 1.74
CA PHE A 28 -8.89 -5.09 2.37
C PHE A 28 -8.22 -3.75 2.70
N TYR A 29 -8.13 -2.86 1.74
CA TYR A 29 -7.48 -1.57 1.96
C TYR A 29 -8.25 -0.69 2.94
N GLU A 30 -9.57 -0.69 2.88
CA GLU A 30 -10.38 0.15 3.77
C GLU A 30 -10.47 -0.42 5.18
N GLN A 31 -10.71 -1.72 5.32
CA GLN A 31 -10.96 -2.33 6.62
C GLN A 31 -9.70 -2.82 7.31
N LYS A 32 -8.71 -3.31 6.56
CA LYS A 32 -7.48 -3.86 7.14
C LYS A 32 -6.35 -2.84 7.17
N LEU A 33 -6.19 -2.05 6.12
CA LEU A 33 -5.05 -1.14 6.02
C LEU A 33 -5.39 0.30 6.41
N GLY A 34 -6.66 0.62 6.63
CA GLY A 34 -7.06 1.93 7.13
C GLY A 34 -7.08 3.03 6.08
N PHE A 35 -7.17 2.68 4.80
CA PHE A 35 -7.31 3.65 3.73
C PHE A 35 -8.78 4.03 3.54
N THR A 36 -9.02 5.19 2.96
CA THR A 36 -10.36 5.65 2.61
C THR A 36 -10.44 5.79 1.10
N ALA A 37 -11.51 5.29 0.50
CA ALA A 37 -11.75 5.48 -0.92
C ALA A 37 -12.21 6.92 -1.15
N ARG A 38 -11.37 7.71 -1.82
CA ARG A 38 -11.68 9.09 -2.19
C ARG A 38 -12.53 9.14 -3.45
N TYR A 39 -12.40 8.15 -4.31
CA TYR A 39 -13.14 8.05 -5.56
C TYR A 39 -13.25 6.59 -5.96
N LYS A 40 -14.41 6.22 -6.48
CA LYS A 40 -14.66 4.90 -7.09
C LYS A 40 -15.34 5.14 -8.43
N ALA A 41 -14.78 4.61 -9.50
CA ALA A 41 -15.40 4.71 -10.81
C ALA A 41 -16.72 3.94 -10.81
N GLU A 42 -17.72 4.44 -11.56
CA GLU A 42 -19.04 3.79 -11.62
C GLU A 42 -18.96 2.37 -12.14
N ASP A 43 -18.09 2.13 -13.11
CA ASP A 43 -17.88 0.79 -13.69
C ASP A 43 -16.90 -0.06 -12.89
N MET A 44 -16.44 0.44 -11.74
CA MET A 44 -15.46 -0.24 -10.90
C MET A 44 -14.15 -0.54 -11.60
N SER A 45 -13.80 0.26 -12.62
CA SER A 45 -12.53 0.08 -13.33
C SER A 45 -11.33 0.52 -12.52
N MET A 46 -11.53 1.46 -11.58
CA MET A 46 -10.47 1.95 -10.71
C MET A 46 -11.07 2.60 -9.47
N ALA A 47 -10.23 2.74 -8.44
CA ALA A 47 -10.56 3.49 -7.25
C ALA A 47 -9.33 4.21 -6.76
N ILE A 48 -9.53 5.38 -6.15
CA ILE A 48 -8.45 6.18 -5.57
C ILE A 48 -8.57 6.07 -4.06
N LEU A 49 -7.53 5.54 -3.43
CA LEU A 49 -7.47 5.32 -1.99
C LEU A 49 -6.50 6.29 -1.35
N GLN A 50 -6.81 6.73 -0.14
CA GLN A 50 -5.98 7.72 0.55
C GLN A 50 -5.88 7.38 2.04
N ARG A 51 -4.67 7.55 2.59
CA ARG A 51 -4.45 7.57 4.03
C ARG A 51 -3.40 8.63 4.31
N GLY A 52 -3.76 9.65 5.12
CA GLY A 52 -2.90 10.81 5.29
C GLY A 52 -2.69 11.49 3.94
N SER A 53 -1.45 11.76 3.60
CA SER A 53 -1.10 12.34 2.30
C SER A 53 -0.71 11.28 1.26
N VAL A 54 -0.83 10.00 1.60
CA VAL A 54 -0.50 8.90 0.69
C VAL A 54 -1.73 8.55 -0.14
N GLU A 55 -1.54 8.41 -1.44
CA GLU A 55 -2.60 8.08 -2.38
C GLU A 55 -2.18 6.91 -3.24
N ILE A 56 -3.09 5.97 -3.45
CA ILE A 56 -2.87 4.78 -4.27
C ILE A 56 -4.08 4.62 -5.19
N ILE A 57 -3.86 4.26 -6.44
CA ILE A 57 -4.93 3.90 -7.36
C ILE A 57 -4.95 2.39 -7.52
N LEU A 58 -6.11 1.78 -7.19
CA LEU A 58 -6.36 0.38 -7.51
C LEU A 58 -6.99 0.31 -8.90
N GLN A 59 -6.40 -0.52 -9.75
CA GLN A 59 -6.95 -0.79 -11.07
C GLN A 59 -7.64 -2.15 -11.04
N ASN A 60 -8.81 -2.24 -11.65
CA ASN A 60 -9.53 -3.51 -11.77
C ASN A 60 -8.83 -4.37 -12.83
N LEU A 61 -7.75 -4.98 -12.44
CA LEU A 61 -6.86 -5.74 -13.31
C LEU A 61 -6.43 -7.00 -12.57
N ASP A 62 -6.72 -8.15 -13.16
CA ASP A 62 -6.31 -9.43 -12.62
C ASP A 62 -5.05 -9.89 -13.35
N ASP A 63 -3.90 -9.55 -12.78
CA ASP A 63 -2.59 -9.90 -13.32
C ASP A 63 -1.67 -10.33 -12.18
N PRO A 64 -1.77 -11.61 -11.75
CA PRO A 64 -0.98 -12.10 -10.63
C PRO A 64 0.52 -11.98 -10.83
N HIS A 65 0.99 -12.14 -12.07
CA HIS A 65 2.41 -12.02 -12.36
C HIS A 65 2.89 -10.58 -12.12
N THR A 66 2.19 -9.59 -12.68
CA THR A 66 2.53 -8.19 -12.46
C THR A 66 2.41 -7.82 -10.98
N ALA A 67 1.36 -8.27 -10.31
CA ALA A 67 1.17 -7.99 -8.89
C ALA A 67 2.34 -8.52 -8.06
N SER A 68 2.79 -9.74 -8.32
CA SER A 68 3.90 -10.35 -7.58
C SER A 68 5.24 -9.65 -7.83
N GLN A 69 5.35 -8.89 -8.91
CA GLN A 69 6.56 -8.13 -9.26
C GLN A 69 6.46 -6.67 -8.82
N THR A 70 5.34 -6.25 -8.24
CA THR A 70 5.10 -4.87 -7.88
C THR A 70 5.35 -4.66 -6.40
N SER A 71 6.13 -3.64 -6.07
CA SER A 71 6.34 -3.24 -4.69
C SER A 71 6.26 -1.73 -4.55
N LEU A 72 5.76 -1.28 -3.41
CA LEU A 72 5.68 0.11 -3.03
C LEU A 72 6.45 0.32 -1.74
N ARG A 73 6.94 1.54 -1.53
CA ARG A 73 7.53 1.93 -0.26
C ARG A 73 6.83 3.19 0.23
N ILE A 74 6.27 3.13 1.42
CA ILE A 74 5.53 4.24 2.03
C ILE A 74 6.27 4.66 3.30
N GLN A 75 6.70 5.90 3.32
CA GLN A 75 7.33 6.47 4.50
C GLN A 75 6.26 7.06 5.41
N LEU A 76 6.42 6.81 6.71
CA LEU A 76 5.51 7.36 7.72
C LEU A 76 6.26 7.64 9.01
N THR A 77 5.60 8.34 9.91
CA THR A 77 6.02 8.49 11.29
C THR A 77 5.08 7.66 12.15
N GLY A 78 5.65 6.81 13.02
CA GLY A 78 4.86 5.93 13.89
C GLY A 78 4.74 4.52 13.35
N VAL A 79 5.83 3.98 12.82
CA VAL A 79 5.82 2.63 12.23
C VAL A 79 5.46 1.55 13.26
N ASP A 80 5.88 1.72 14.51
CA ASP A 80 5.53 0.77 15.58
C ASP A 80 4.02 0.73 15.82
N ALA A 81 3.40 1.91 15.86
CA ALA A 81 1.96 2.01 16.06
C ALA A 81 1.19 1.41 14.88
N LEU A 82 1.67 1.66 13.67
CA LEU A 82 1.03 1.10 12.48
C LEU A 82 1.12 -0.43 12.47
N TYR A 83 2.28 -0.96 12.83
CA TYR A 83 2.47 -2.41 12.91
C TYR A 83 1.49 -3.04 13.91
N SER A 84 1.34 -2.44 15.08
CA SER A 84 0.39 -2.90 16.09
C SER A 84 -1.05 -2.84 15.57
N GLU A 85 -1.39 -1.76 14.85
CA GLU A 85 -2.71 -1.62 14.24
C GLU A 85 -2.98 -2.78 13.27
N TYR A 86 -2.01 -3.10 12.42
CA TYR A 86 -2.19 -4.16 11.42
C TYR A 86 -2.20 -5.55 12.03
N GLN A 87 -1.45 -5.77 13.10
CA GLN A 87 -1.55 -7.03 13.85
C GLN A 87 -2.95 -7.24 14.39
N ALA A 88 -3.58 -6.18 14.87
CA ALA A 88 -4.95 -6.24 15.41
C ALA A 88 -6.00 -6.50 14.33
N GLN A 89 -5.67 -6.30 13.05
CA GLN A 89 -6.59 -6.55 11.95
C GLN A 89 -6.57 -8.02 11.47
N ALA A 90 -5.83 -8.88 12.15
CA ALA A 90 -5.78 -10.31 11.84
C ALA A 90 -5.26 -10.60 10.43
N ILE A 91 -4.30 -9.81 9.94
CA ILE A 91 -3.59 -10.14 8.71
C ILE A 91 -2.60 -11.26 9.05
N PRO A 92 -2.66 -12.43 8.37
CA PRO A 92 -1.79 -13.53 8.74
C PRO A 92 -0.32 -13.25 8.45
N PRO A 93 0.62 -13.79 9.23
CA PRO A 93 2.03 -13.64 8.96
C PRO A 93 2.43 -14.21 7.58
N PHE A 94 3.45 -13.62 6.96
CA PHE A 94 3.95 -14.05 5.65
C PHE A 94 4.20 -15.55 5.55
N HIS A 95 4.85 -16.10 6.56
CA HIS A 95 5.29 -17.50 6.54
C HIS A 95 4.13 -18.50 6.67
N GLN A 96 2.96 -18.03 7.04
CA GLN A 96 1.78 -18.88 7.21
C GLN A 96 0.82 -18.79 6.03
N ASN A 97 1.03 -17.82 5.14
CA ASN A 97 0.13 -17.59 4.02
C ASN A 97 0.96 -17.35 2.77
N VAL A 98 1.18 -18.40 2.01
CA VAL A 98 2.00 -18.35 0.81
C VAL A 98 1.31 -17.54 -0.28
N ASP A 99 -0.02 -17.69 -0.37
CA ASP A 99 -0.84 -16.97 -1.33
C ASP A 99 -1.80 -16.05 -0.59
N GLY A 100 -2.03 -14.85 -1.13
CA GLY A 100 -2.94 -13.88 -0.53
C GLY A 100 -2.25 -12.94 0.44
N ALA A 101 -3.04 -12.30 1.31
CA ALA A 101 -2.55 -11.25 2.20
C ALA A 101 -1.58 -11.79 3.26
N GLY A 102 -0.58 -11.00 3.59
CA GLY A 102 0.39 -11.39 4.61
C GLY A 102 1.04 -10.17 5.28
N LEU A 103 1.40 -10.32 6.55
CA LEU A 103 2.08 -9.31 7.35
C LEU A 103 3.49 -9.77 7.67
N GLY A 104 4.48 -9.02 7.22
CA GLY A 104 5.89 -9.29 7.53
C GLY A 104 6.27 -8.77 8.91
N ALA A 105 7.42 -9.21 9.41
CA ALA A 105 7.91 -8.81 10.72
C ALA A 105 8.48 -7.39 10.69
N LEU A 106 8.25 -6.65 11.78
CA LEU A 106 8.86 -5.34 11.98
C LEU A 106 10.34 -5.52 12.30
N LYS A 107 11.21 -4.80 11.60
CA LYS A 107 12.65 -4.95 11.74
C LYS A 107 13.39 -3.64 11.47
N GLU A 108 14.55 -3.50 12.07
CA GLU A 108 15.46 -2.43 11.72
C GLU A 108 16.37 -2.89 10.58
N THR A 109 16.72 -1.96 9.70
CA THR A 109 17.51 -2.25 8.51
C THR A 109 18.90 -1.63 8.61
N PRO A 110 19.89 -2.19 7.88
CA PRO A 110 21.23 -1.58 7.83
C PRO A 110 21.26 -0.20 7.19
N TRP A 111 20.21 0.17 6.44
CA TRP A 111 20.16 1.47 5.74
C TRP A 111 19.40 2.55 6.53
N GLY A 112 19.20 2.34 7.82
CA GLY A 112 18.71 3.40 8.70
C GLY A 112 17.21 3.57 8.77
N THR A 113 16.45 2.50 8.54
CA THR A 113 15.00 2.53 8.68
C THR A 113 14.53 1.46 9.65
N LYS A 114 13.31 1.61 10.14
CA LYS A 114 12.56 0.54 10.78
C LYS A 114 11.34 0.29 9.91
N GLU A 115 11.11 -0.96 9.52
CA GLU A 115 10.09 -1.23 8.50
C GLU A 115 9.49 -2.62 8.61
N PHE A 116 8.32 -2.76 8.02
CA PHE A 116 7.67 -4.05 7.79
C PHE A 116 6.95 -3.98 6.44
N ALA A 117 6.61 -5.14 5.92
CA ALA A 117 5.89 -5.23 4.65
C ALA A 117 4.54 -5.89 4.82
N VAL A 118 3.60 -5.48 3.98
CA VAL A 118 2.30 -6.13 3.83
C VAL A 118 2.20 -6.60 2.38
N ARG A 119 1.77 -7.84 2.19
CA ARG A 119 1.37 -8.32 0.87
C ARG A 119 -0.14 -8.24 0.80
N ASP A 120 -0.68 -7.57 -0.22
CA ASP A 120 -2.13 -7.45 -0.37
C ASP A 120 -2.72 -8.70 -1.03
N LEU A 121 -4.04 -8.69 -1.27
CA LEU A 121 -4.74 -9.86 -1.81
C LEU A 121 -4.29 -10.21 -3.23
N ALA A 122 -3.86 -9.23 -4.00
CA ALA A 122 -3.39 -9.45 -5.37
C ALA A 122 -1.95 -9.95 -5.43
N GLY A 123 -1.19 -9.76 -4.34
CA GLY A 123 0.21 -10.13 -4.27
C GLY A 123 1.17 -8.95 -4.34
N VAL A 124 0.68 -7.72 -4.34
CA VAL A 124 1.52 -6.52 -4.31
C VAL A 124 2.13 -6.38 -2.92
N CYS A 125 3.44 -6.10 -2.87
CA CYS A 125 4.16 -5.91 -1.62
C CYS A 125 4.26 -4.42 -1.30
N ILE A 126 3.83 -4.04 -0.10
CA ILE A 126 3.93 -2.66 0.38
C ILE A 126 4.82 -2.63 1.60
N ALA A 127 5.95 -1.92 1.51
CA ALA A 127 6.83 -1.71 2.64
C ALA A 127 6.46 -0.39 3.32
N PHE A 128 6.21 -0.45 4.61
CA PHE A 128 5.95 0.73 5.45
C PHE A 128 7.19 0.98 6.28
N TYR A 129 7.73 2.19 6.22
CA TYR A 129 9.00 2.45 6.88
C TYR A 129 9.06 3.83 7.51
N GLU A 130 9.85 3.90 8.57
CA GLU A 130 10.19 5.15 9.24
C GLU A 130 11.71 5.27 9.25
N ARG A 131 12.20 6.46 8.89
CA ARG A 131 13.65 6.71 8.92
C ARG A 131 14.10 6.88 10.35
N ARG A 132 15.25 6.29 10.66
CA ARG A 132 15.93 6.45 11.96
C ARG A 132 17.08 7.41 11.78
N SER A 133 17.23 8.32 12.71
CA SER A 133 18.35 9.26 12.70
C SER A 133 19.54 8.73 13.48
#